data_ee12d7113cae5ad918c0105b81321584
#
_entry.id   ee12d7113cae5ad918c0105b81321584
#
_cell.length_a   1.000
_cell.length_b   1.000
_cell.length_c   1.000
_cell.angle_alpha   90.00
_cell.angle_beta   90.00
_cell.angle_gamma   90.00
#
_symmetry.space_group_name_H-M   'P 1'
#
loop_
_entity.id
_entity.type
_entity.pdbx_description
1 polymer ?
#
loop_
_entity_poly.entity_id
_entity_poly.type
_entity_poly.pdbx_seq_one_letter_code
_entity_poly.pdbx_strand_id
1 'polypeptide(L)'
;MNEMITSSSNTIIKEIKSLHRKKDRWTKKSFFVEGIRAVEESILSNAKISYIVYSDMLFHTKGGEELLNKIDTGTYKINYISDKLFNEVSDTEKPQGILAVVEFDFKAIDDIVKEKENFIILLDRVQDPGNMGTIIRTADSFGSNGIIVTEGCVDIFNPKTIRSTMGSIFHIPLLYYKSASDAIMDLKDKGIRVVTTSLEAKEYCFDVDFKSDFALIIGNEASGVSDEVIAGSDLLIKIPMPGDAESLNAAIASSVIMYEVLRQRLKV
;
A
#
# COMPACT_ATOMS: atom_id res chain seq x y z
N MET A 1 22.11 -5.54 -27.16
CA MET A 1 20.89 -6.25 -26.72
C MET A 1 21.34 -7.42 -25.86
N ASN A 2 20.78 -7.56 -24.66
CA ASN A 2 21.09 -8.72 -23.81
C ASN A 2 20.54 -9.99 -24.45
N GLU A 3 21.28 -11.11 -24.32
CA GLU A 3 20.81 -12.41 -24.77
C GLU A 3 19.52 -12.80 -24.04
N MET A 4 18.55 -13.38 -24.78
CA MET A 4 17.25 -13.77 -24.24
C MET A 4 17.40 -14.91 -23.23
N ILE A 5 16.92 -14.72 -22.04
CA ILE A 5 16.84 -15.78 -21.01
C ILE A 5 15.70 -16.75 -21.36
N THR A 6 16.03 -18.02 -21.56
CA THR A 6 15.05 -19.07 -21.91
C THR A 6 14.99 -20.19 -20.87
N SER A 7 15.89 -20.19 -19.89
CA SER A 7 15.96 -21.25 -18.87
C SER A 7 15.21 -20.87 -17.58
N SER A 8 14.32 -21.71 -17.12
CA SER A 8 13.65 -21.58 -15.82
C SER A 8 14.59 -21.76 -14.61
N SER A 9 15.79 -22.30 -14.83
CA SER A 9 16.82 -22.43 -13.81
C SER A 9 17.63 -21.15 -13.59
N ASN A 10 17.44 -20.12 -14.45
CA ASN A 10 18.09 -18.83 -14.30
C ASN A 10 17.77 -18.19 -12.92
N THR A 11 18.77 -17.54 -12.34
CA THR A 11 18.67 -16.95 -10.99
C THR A 11 17.60 -15.88 -10.90
N ILE A 12 17.43 -15.04 -11.92
CA ILE A 12 16.39 -14.00 -12.00
C ILE A 12 15.00 -14.63 -11.98
N ILE A 13 14.77 -15.67 -12.79
CA ILE A 13 13.48 -16.36 -12.85
C ILE A 13 13.14 -17.02 -11.51
N LYS A 14 14.11 -17.69 -10.89
CA LYS A 14 13.94 -18.29 -9.54
C LYS A 14 13.64 -17.22 -8.48
N GLU A 15 14.29 -16.08 -8.58
CA GLU A 15 14.07 -14.97 -7.67
C GLU A 15 12.65 -14.44 -7.77
N ILE A 16 12.18 -14.08 -8.98
CA ILE A 16 10.81 -13.58 -9.18
C ILE A 16 9.79 -14.60 -8.70
N LYS A 17 9.95 -15.89 -9.06
CA LYS A 17 9.08 -16.97 -8.55
C LYS A 17 9.07 -17.04 -7.02
N SER A 18 10.20 -16.80 -6.36
CA SER A 18 10.25 -16.78 -4.90
C SER A 18 9.43 -15.64 -4.30
N LEU A 19 9.38 -14.47 -4.98
CA LEU A 19 8.65 -13.29 -4.51
C LEU A 19 7.11 -13.45 -4.51
N HIS A 20 6.57 -14.53 -5.06
CA HIS A 20 5.16 -14.88 -4.84
C HIS A 20 4.86 -15.28 -3.39
N ARG A 21 5.87 -15.67 -2.61
CA ARG A 21 5.72 -16.07 -1.21
C ARG A 21 6.01 -14.90 -0.26
N LYS A 22 5.13 -14.63 0.71
CA LYS A 22 5.33 -13.58 1.73
C LYS A 22 6.70 -13.68 2.40
N LYS A 23 7.09 -14.89 2.87
CA LYS A 23 8.37 -15.12 3.55
C LYS A 23 9.55 -14.60 2.75
N ASP A 24 9.59 -14.88 1.44
CA ASP A 24 10.72 -14.50 0.60
C ASP A 24 10.73 -12.99 0.32
N ARG A 25 9.57 -12.36 0.10
CA ARG A 25 9.47 -10.89 -0.02
C ARG A 25 10.06 -10.19 1.22
N TRP A 26 9.64 -10.62 2.40
CA TRP A 26 10.07 -10.02 3.67
C TRP A 26 11.54 -10.31 3.98
N THR A 27 12.04 -11.50 3.68
CA THR A 27 13.46 -11.85 3.87
C THR A 27 14.37 -11.05 2.93
N LYS A 28 13.96 -10.90 1.68
CA LYS A 28 14.72 -10.18 0.66
C LYS A 28 14.46 -8.67 0.66
N LYS A 29 13.47 -8.22 1.42
CA LYS A 29 12.95 -6.83 1.38
C LYS A 29 12.65 -6.38 -0.06
N SER A 30 12.02 -7.25 -0.84
CA SER A 30 11.72 -7.00 -2.25
C SER A 30 10.36 -7.56 -2.63
N PHE A 31 9.71 -6.89 -3.56
CA PHE A 31 8.48 -7.33 -4.20
C PHE A 31 8.55 -7.03 -5.70
N PHE A 32 7.58 -7.47 -6.47
CA PHE A 32 7.52 -7.10 -7.87
C PHE A 32 6.23 -6.36 -8.20
N VAL A 33 6.33 -5.49 -9.19
CA VAL A 33 5.18 -4.85 -9.83
C VAL A 33 5.12 -5.29 -11.27
N GLU A 34 3.92 -5.52 -11.79
CA GLU A 34 3.68 -6.03 -13.12
C GLU A 34 2.78 -5.09 -13.92
N GLY A 35 3.11 -4.92 -15.19
CA GLY A 35 2.38 -4.13 -16.16
C GLY A 35 2.95 -2.73 -16.37
N ILE A 36 2.63 -2.16 -17.54
CA ILE A 36 3.19 -0.90 -18.05
C ILE A 36 3.04 0.23 -17.04
N ARG A 37 1.82 0.45 -16.53
CA ARG A 37 1.55 1.55 -15.61
C ARG A 37 2.27 1.42 -14.28
N ALA A 38 2.32 0.20 -13.72
CA ALA A 38 2.97 -0.02 -12.43
C ALA A 38 4.50 0.13 -12.52
N VAL A 39 5.10 -0.33 -13.63
CA VAL A 39 6.54 -0.16 -13.87
C VAL A 39 6.86 1.31 -14.17
N GLU A 40 6.07 2.00 -15.01
CA GLU A 40 6.25 3.43 -15.26
C GLU A 40 6.15 4.24 -13.96
N GLU A 41 5.16 3.96 -13.11
CA GLU A 41 4.99 4.63 -11.82
C GLU A 41 6.17 4.38 -10.87
N SER A 42 6.68 3.15 -10.82
CA SER A 42 7.87 2.84 -10.01
C SER A 42 9.11 3.64 -10.44
N ILE A 43 9.26 3.91 -11.74
CA ILE A 43 10.34 4.74 -12.29
C ILE A 43 10.13 6.21 -11.95
N LEU A 44 8.92 6.74 -12.19
CA LEU A 44 8.58 8.15 -11.95
C LEU A 44 8.72 8.53 -10.47
N SER A 45 8.39 7.59 -9.57
CA SER A 45 8.50 7.75 -8.12
C SER A 45 9.93 7.54 -7.59
N ASN A 46 10.92 7.32 -8.45
CA ASN A 46 12.29 6.99 -8.06
C ASN A 46 12.36 5.80 -7.08
N ALA A 47 11.49 4.80 -7.27
CA ALA A 47 11.52 3.59 -6.45
C ALA A 47 12.86 2.85 -6.62
N LYS A 48 13.30 2.17 -5.58
CA LYS A 48 14.56 1.41 -5.60
C LYS A 48 14.39 0.13 -6.41
N ILE A 49 14.48 0.24 -7.75
CA ILE A 49 14.33 -0.86 -8.68
C ILE A 49 15.64 -1.65 -8.75
N SER A 50 15.60 -2.94 -8.38
CA SER A 50 16.73 -3.86 -8.49
C SER A 50 17.00 -4.24 -9.95
N TYR A 51 15.94 -4.54 -10.69
CA TYR A 51 15.98 -4.82 -12.13
C TYR A 51 14.57 -4.85 -12.74
N ILE A 52 14.56 -4.72 -14.07
CA ILE A 52 13.35 -4.82 -14.89
C ILE A 52 13.46 -6.07 -15.77
N VAL A 53 12.34 -6.74 -16.00
CA VAL A 53 12.23 -7.89 -16.89
C VAL A 53 11.15 -7.61 -17.92
N TYR A 54 11.41 -7.93 -19.20
CA TYR A 54 10.41 -7.82 -20.26
C TYR A 54 10.46 -9.02 -21.20
N SER A 55 9.36 -9.21 -21.95
CA SER A 55 9.25 -10.20 -23.00
C SER A 55 8.62 -9.61 -24.27
N ASP A 56 8.53 -10.39 -25.36
CA ASP A 56 7.94 -9.94 -26.62
C ASP A 56 6.47 -9.52 -26.50
N MET A 57 5.74 -10.03 -25.52
CA MET A 57 4.37 -9.58 -25.21
C MET A 57 4.27 -8.07 -25.02
N LEU A 58 5.33 -7.41 -24.54
CA LEU A 58 5.37 -5.97 -24.31
C LEU A 58 5.13 -5.19 -25.61
N PHE A 59 5.73 -5.63 -26.71
CA PHE A 59 5.59 -4.99 -28.03
C PHE A 59 4.18 -5.11 -28.63
N HIS A 60 3.40 -6.09 -28.15
CA HIS A 60 2.00 -6.27 -28.53
C HIS A 60 1.02 -5.53 -27.60
N THR A 61 1.54 -4.88 -26.56
CA THR A 61 0.74 -4.14 -25.60
C THR A 61 0.86 -2.64 -25.84
N LYS A 62 -0.26 -1.94 -25.92
CA LYS A 62 -0.29 -0.48 -26.18
C LYS A 62 0.57 0.27 -25.12
N GLY A 63 1.52 1.06 -25.59
CA GLY A 63 2.44 1.84 -24.75
C GLY A 63 3.68 1.07 -24.28
N GLY A 64 3.80 -0.22 -24.62
CA GLY A 64 4.93 -1.05 -24.15
C GLY A 64 6.27 -0.66 -24.77
N GLU A 65 6.31 -0.49 -26.08
CA GLU A 65 7.51 -0.04 -26.78
C GLU A 65 7.92 1.39 -26.37
N GLU A 66 6.93 2.28 -26.18
CA GLU A 66 7.15 3.64 -25.71
C GLU A 66 7.79 3.66 -24.30
N LEU A 67 7.29 2.81 -23.39
CA LEU A 67 7.86 2.67 -22.06
C LEU A 67 9.30 2.13 -22.14
N LEU A 68 9.53 1.06 -22.88
CA LEU A 68 10.87 0.45 -22.99
C LEU A 68 11.89 1.44 -23.53
N ASN A 69 11.52 2.27 -24.50
CA ASN A 69 12.38 3.31 -25.07
C ASN A 69 12.66 4.47 -24.10
N LYS A 70 11.79 4.71 -23.13
CA LYS A 70 12.00 5.71 -22.08
C LYS A 70 12.88 5.22 -20.93
N ILE A 71 13.00 3.90 -20.75
CA ILE A 71 13.80 3.34 -19.67
C ILE A 71 15.28 3.52 -19.96
N ASP A 72 15.95 4.28 -19.08
CA ASP A 72 17.39 4.47 -19.18
C ASP A 72 18.14 3.18 -18.79
N THR A 73 18.74 2.54 -19.79
CA THR A 73 19.53 1.32 -19.61
C THR A 73 20.85 1.55 -18.88
N GLY A 74 21.30 2.78 -18.75
CA GLY A 74 22.46 3.16 -17.92
C GLY A 74 22.11 3.14 -16.43
N THR A 75 20.85 3.44 -16.09
CA THR A 75 20.36 3.48 -14.71
C THR A 75 19.80 2.13 -14.27
N TYR A 76 19.02 1.46 -15.15
CA TYR A 76 18.28 0.25 -14.78
C TYR A 76 18.86 -1.00 -15.47
N LYS A 77 19.04 -2.06 -14.69
CA LYS A 77 19.36 -3.38 -15.22
C LYS A 77 18.12 -3.98 -15.87
N ILE A 78 18.16 -4.17 -17.20
CA ILE A 78 17.02 -4.72 -17.95
C ILE A 78 17.38 -6.13 -18.44
N ASN A 79 16.45 -7.07 -18.28
CA ASN A 79 16.60 -8.45 -18.70
C ASN A 79 15.48 -8.83 -19.67
N TYR A 80 15.87 -9.43 -20.80
CA TYR A 80 14.94 -9.94 -21.80
C TYR A 80 14.70 -11.42 -21.56
N ILE A 81 13.44 -11.85 -21.45
CA ILE A 81 13.06 -13.24 -21.20
C ILE A 81 12.03 -13.72 -22.22
N SER A 82 11.93 -15.04 -22.43
CA SER A 82 10.90 -15.58 -23.32
C SER A 82 9.49 -15.38 -22.73
N ASP A 83 8.48 -15.27 -23.61
CA ASP A 83 7.06 -15.16 -23.23
C ASP A 83 6.60 -16.33 -22.35
N LYS A 84 7.13 -17.53 -22.61
CA LYS A 84 6.87 -18.70 -21.76
C LYS A 84 7.30 -18.47 -20.32
N LEU A 85 8.52 -17.96 -20.11
CA LEU A 85 9.02 -17.67 -18.77
C LEU A 85 8.30 -16.48 -18.13
N PHE A 86 7.91 -15.48 -18.94
CA PHE A 86 7.12 -14.37 -18.43
C PHE A 86 5.78 -14.85 -17.88
N ASN A 87 5.06 -15.70 -18.60
CA ASN A 87 3.82 -16.33 -18.13
C ASN A 87 4.02 -17.16 -16.84
N GLU A 88 5.19 -17.80 -16.68
CA GLU A 88 5.49 -18.59 -15.48
C GLU A 88 5.76 -17.71 -14.22
N VAL A 89 6.18 -16.48 -14.39
CA VAL A 89 6.50 -15.55 -13.28
C VAL A 89 5.43 -14.50 -13.03
N SER A 90 4.51 -14.31 -13.97
CA SER A 90 3.39 -13.38 -13.87
C SER A 90 2.38 -13.81 -12.82
N ASP A 91 1.71 -12.84 -12.19
CA ASP A 91 0.57 -13.02 -11.27
C ASP A 91 -0.76 -12.67 -11.96
N THR A 92 -0.73 -12.28 -13.23
CA THR A 92 -1.94 -11.91 -13.99
C THR A 92 -2.26 -12.94 -15.08
N GLU A 93 -3.56 -13.13 -15.36
CA GLU A 93 -4.01 -14.05 -16.43
C GLU A 93 -3.63 -13.56 -17.84
N LYS A 94 -3.50 -12.24 -18.01
CA LYS A 94 -3.15 -11.60 -19.29
C LYS A 94 -1.99 -10.62 -19.06
N PRO A 95 -0.76 -11.14 -18.97
CA PRO A 95 0.40 -10.33 -18.67
C PRO A 95 0.71 -9.35 -19.82
N GLN A 96 1.20 -8.17 -19.45
CA GLN A 96 1.58 -7.12 -20.38
C GLN A 96 3.04 -7.21 -20.84
N GLY A 97 3.77 -8.23 -20.41
CA GLY A 97 5.14 -8.48 -20.83
C GLY A 97 6.20 -7.57 -20.18
N ILE A 98 5.90 -6.90 -19.09
CA ILE A 98 6.89 -6.13 -18.30
C ILE A 98 6.63 -6.26 -16.80
N LEU A 99 7.71 -6.36 -16.02
CA LEU A 99 7.73 -6.50 -14.58
C LEU A 99 8.99 -5.81 -14.02
N ALA A 100 8.87 -5.14 -12.88
CA ALA A 100 10.01 -4.61 -12.14
C ALA A 100 10.08 -5.24 -10.74
N VAL A 101 11.28 -5.61 -10.30
CA VAL A 101 11.56 -6.01 -8.91
C VAL A 101 12.04 -4.78 -8.17
N VAL A 102 11.35 -4.47 -7.08
CA VAL A 102 11.54 -3.24 -6.29
C VAL A 102 11.89 -3.62 -4.86
N GLU A 103 12.87 -2.95 -4.29
CA GLU A 103 13.20 -3.05 -2.88
C GLU A 103 12.29 -2.15 -2.04
N PHE A 104 11.98 -2.58 -0.83
CA PHE A 104 11.24 -1.77 0.13
C PHE A 104 11.97 -1.64 1.46
N ASP A 105 11.67 -0.56 2.16
CA ASP A 105 12.06 -0.37 3.55
C ASP A 105 10.94 0.36 4.29
N PHE A 106 10.78 0.04 5.58
CA PHE A 106 9.82 0.74 6.42
C PHE A 106 10.44 2.00 7.01
N LYS A 107 9.64 3.04 7.10
CA LYS A 107 10.01 4.29 7.74
C LYS A 107 9.86 4.20 9.25
N ALA A 108 10.55 5.07 9.97
CA ALA A 108 10.32 5.31 11.39
C ALA A 108 9.20 6.34 11.58
N ILE A 109 8.64 6.42 12.79
CA ILE A 109 7.59 7.39 13.12
C ILE A 109 8.07 8.83 12.91
N ASP A 110 9.32 9.10 13.21
CA ASP A 110 9.95 10.42 13.05
C ASP A 110 10.06 10.86 11.59
N ASP A 111 10.05 9.92 10.64
CA ASP A 111 10.13 10.23 9.22
C ASP A 111 8.79 10.76 8.66
N ILE A 112 7.67 10.51 9.35
CA ILE A 112 6.32 10.84 8.86
C ILE A 112 5.63 11.93 9.68
N VAL A 113 6.02 12.13 10.94
CA VAL A 113 5.46 13.16 11.80
C VAL A 113 6.04 14.52 11.42
N LYS A 114 5.17 15.48 11.14
CA LYS A 114 5.49 16.88 10.84
C LYS A 114 5.23 17.75 12.06
N GLU A 115 5.63 19.03 12.00
CA GLU A 115 5.38 19.99 13.07
C GLU A 115 3.89 20.19 13.35
N LYS A 116 3.04 20.04 12.33
CA LYS A 116 1.58 20.22 12.43
C LYS A 116 0.85 19.59 11.24
N GLU A 117 -0.46 19.53 11.37
CA GLU A 117 -1.38 19.00 10.35
C GLU A 117 -1.14 17.52 10.04
N ASN A 118 -0.71 16.76 11.07
CA ASN A 118 -0.49 15.34 10.92
C ASN A 118 -1.82 14.62 10.70
N PHE A 119 -1.79 13.72 9.70
CA PHE A 119 -2.87 12.79 9.39
C PHE A 119 -2.25 11.44 9.03
N ILE A 120 -2.34 10.50 9.96
CA ILE A 120 -1.72 9.18 9.85
C ILE A 120 -2.82 8.12 9.85
N ILE A 121 -2.67 7.08 9.06
CA ILE A 121 -3.57 5.93 9.08
C ILE A 121 -2.88 4.78 9.83
N LEU A 122 -3.58 4.14 10.76
CA LEU A 122 -3.14 2.91 11.40
C LEU A 122 -4.12 1.79 11.05
N LEU A 123 -3.59 0.70 10.52
CA LEU A 123 -4.36 -0.48 10.11
C LEU A 123 -4.17 -1.59 11.14
N ASP A 124 -5.24 -1.92 11.87
CA ASP A 124 -5.27 -3.00 12.87
C ASP A 124 -5.88 -4.26 12.26
N ARG A 125 -5.02 -5.19 11.84
CA ARG A 125 -5.41 -6.52 11.34
C ARG A 125 -6.36 -6.52 10.13
N VAL A 126 -6.23 -5.58 9.22
CA VAL A 126 -6.95 -5.58 7.92
C VAL A 126 -6.51 -6.80 7.10
N GLN A 127 -7.46 -7.64 6.67
CA GLN A 127 -7.18 -8.96 6.08
C GLN A 127 -7.39 -9.02 4.57
N ASP A 128 -8.29 -8.23 4.00
CA ASP A 128 -8.55 -8.27 2.56
C ASP A 128 -7.53 -7.44 1.78
N PRO A 129 -6.81 -8.02 0.80
CA PRO A 129 -5.81 -7.31 0.01
C PRO A 129 -6.39 -6.19 -0.87
N GLY A 130 -7.67 -6.28 -1.26
CA GLY A 130 -8.36 -5.23 -2.00
C GLY A 130 -8.64 -4.03 -1.11
N ASN A 131 -9.12 -4.27 0.13
CA ASN A 131 -9.32 -3.22 1.13
C ASN A 131 -8.00 -2.53 1.47
N MET A 132 -6.96 -3.31 1.76
CA MET A 132 -5.61 -2.79 2.03
C MET A 132 -5.14 -1.85 0.92
N GLY A 133 -5.18 -2.30 -0.33
CA GLY A 133 -4.73 -1.49 -1.46
C GLY A 133 -5.61 -0.26 -1.70
N THR A 134 -6.93 -0.37 -1.50
CA THR A 134 -7.87 0.76 -1.62
C THR A 134 -7.62 1.80 -0.53
N ILE A 135 -7.36 1.37 0.71
CA ILE A 135 -7.03 2.27 1.82
C ILE A 135 -5.72 3.02 1.54
N ILE A 136 -4.68 2.30 1.08
CA ILE A 136 -3.39 2.92 0.71
C ILE A 136 -3.60 3.98 -0.37
N ARG A 137 -4.33 3.66 -1.43
CA ARG A 137 -4.63 4.59 -2.52
C ARG A 137 -5.44 5.80 -2.06
N THR A 138 -6.40 5.61 -1.19
CA THR A 138 -7.23 6.71 -0.67
C THR A 138 -6.41 7.60 0.27
N ALA A 139 -5.58 7.03 1.13
CA ALA A 139 -4.70 7.76 2.04
C ALA A 139 -3.71 8.64 1.28
N ASP A 140 -3.09 8.12 0.21
CA ASP A 140 -2.25 8.88 -0.71
C ASP A 140 -3.03 10.03 -1.37
N SER A 141 -4.20 9.72 -1.93
CA SER A 141 -5.05 10.71 -2.63
C SER A 141 -5.53 11.85 -1.73
N PHE A 142 -5.73 11.60 -0.45
CA PHE A 142 -6.25 12.59 0.52
C PHE A 142 -5.17 13.14 1.45
N GLY A 143 -3.89 12.89 1.13
CA GLY A 143 -2.75 13.57 1.75
C GLY A 143 -2.40 13.09 3.16
N SER A 144 -2.62 11.80 3.45
CA SER A 144 -2.09 11.19 4.67
C SER A 144 -0.55 11.26 4.69
N ASN A 145 0.03 11.50 5.87
CA ASN A 145 1.49 11.57 6.05
C ASN A 145 2.18 10.21 5.96
N GLY A 146 1.43 9.14 6.25
CA GLY A 146 1.93 7.77 6.22
C GLY A 146 0.90 6.77 6.71
N ILE A 147 1.22 5.50 6.50
CA ILE A 147 0.39 4.37 6.94
C ILE A 147 1.20 3.48 7.85
N ILE A 148 0.67 3.24 9.04
CA ILE A 148 1.16 2.25 9.99
C ILE A 148 0.38 0.96 9.76
N VAL A 149 1.09 -0.13 9.55
CA VAL A 149 0.51 -1.47 9.40
C VAL A 149 0.97 -2.35 10.54
N THR A 150 0.03 -2.99 11.24
CA THR A 150 0.37 -3.88 12.34
C THR A 150 0.53 -5.33 11.90
N GLU A 151 1.23 -6.11 12.72
CA GLU A 151 1.24 -7.56 12.55
C GLU A 151 -0.19 -8.10 12.56
N GLY A 152 -0.46 -9.10 11.74
CA GLY A 152 -1.82 -9.60 11.55
C GLY A 152 -2.55 -8.98 10.36
N CYS A 153 -2.07 -7.90 9.77
CA CYS A 153 -2.56 -7.43 8.47
C CYS A 153 -2.14 -8.36 7.33
N VAL A 154 -2.94 -8.35 6.26
CA VAL A 154 -2.54 -8.95 4.99
C VAL A 154 -1.20 -8.34 4.55
N ASP A 155 -0.41 -9.11 3.83
CA ASP A 155 0.87 -8.62 3.33
C ASP A 155 0.67 -7.46 2.35
N ILE A 156 1.20 -6.30 2.70
CA ILE A 156 1.13 -5.06 1.91
C ILE A 156 1.69 -5.28 0.50
N PHE A 157 2.74 -6.10 0.41
CA PHE A 157 3.44 -6.39 -0.84
C PHE A 157 2.90 -7.63 -1.57
N ASN A 158 1.72 -8.14 -1.15
CA ASN A 158 1.00 -9.15 -1.92
C ASN A 158 0.66 -8.59 -3.31
N PRO A 159 0.86 -9.34 -4.40
CA PRO A 159 0.58 -8.85 -5.76
C PRO A 159 -0.84 -8.28 -5.95
N LYS A 160 -1.86 -8.88 -5.30
CA LYS A 160 -3.23 -8.36 -5.34
C LYS A 160 -3.36 -7.01 -4.63
N THR A 161 -2.69 -6.84 -3.48
CA THR A 161 -2.63 -5.55 -2.77
C THR A 161 -1.95 -4.50 -3.65
N ILE A 162 -0.76 -4.80 -4.17
CA ILE A 162 0.01 -3.90 -5.03
C ILE A 162 -0.82 -3.41 -6.21
N ARG A 163 -1.50 -4.31 -6.92
CA ARG A 163 -2.38 -3.90 -8.03
C ARG A 163 -3.49 -2.95 -7.57
N SER A 164 -4.08 -3.20 -6.40
CA SER A 164 -5.16 -2.38 -5.86
C SER A 164 -4.70 -0.97 -5.45
N THR A 165 -3.41 -0.77 -5.15
CA THR A 165 -2.86 0.55 -4.83
C THR A 165 -2.76 1.48 -6.04
N MET A 166 -2.75 0.95 -7.27
CA MET A 166 -2.60 1.72 -8.51
C MET A 166 -1.38 2.66 -8.52
N GLY A 167 -0.27 2.24 -7.89
CA GLY A 167 0.98 3.01 -7.80
C GLY A 167 1.17 3.78 -6.49
N SER A 168 0.12 4.06 -5.72
CA SER A 168 0.22 4.81 -4.45
C SER A 168 1.16 4.18 -3.42
N ILE A 169 1.50 2.90 -3.58
CA ILE A 169 2.50 2.21 -2.75
C ILE A 169 3.89 2.89 -2.81
N PHE A 170 4.19 3.60 -3.87
CA PHE A 170 5.46 4.31 -4.06
C PHE A 170 5.46 5.73 -3.51
N HIS A 171 4.29 6.30 -3.20
CA HIS A 171 4.14 7.70 -2.80
C HIS A 171 4.04 7.86 -1.29
N ILE A 172 3.32 6.94 -0.63
CA ILE A 172 3.01 7.07 0.79
C ILE A 172 3.99 6.29 1.66
N PRO A 173 4.58 6.91 2.68
CA PRO A 173 5.46 6.22 3.62
C PRO A 173 4.72 5.10 4.36
N LEU A 174 5.37 3.94 4.47
CA LEU A 174 4.84 2.78 5.19
C LEU A 174 5.69 2.51 6.44
N LEU A 175 5.02 2.25 7.55
CA LEU A 175 5.61 1.83 8.80
C LEU A 175 5.06 0.45 9.18
N TYR A 176 5.86 -0.35 9.85
CA TYR A 176 5.43 -1.66 10.33
C TYR A 176 5.66 -1.78 11.84
N TYR A 177 4.60 -2.13 12.55
CA TYR A 177 4.64 -2.41 13.98
C TYR A 177 4.17 -3.83 14.27
N LYS A 178 4.78 -4.47 15.26
CA LYS A 178 4.33 -5.79 15.73
C LYS A 178 3.02 -5.71 16.51
N SER A 179 2.79 -4.60 17.20
CA SER A 179 1.63 -4.37 18.04
C SER A 179 0.99 -3.03 17.72
N ALA A 180 -0.34 -2.98 17.71
CA ALA A 180 -1.07 -1.72 17.61
C ALA A 180 -0.85 -0.85 18.85
N SER A 181 -0.68 -1.46 20.03
CA SER A 181 -0.41 -0.75 21.29
C SER A 181 0.91 0.00 21.24
N ASP A 182 1.98 -0.60 20.70
CA ASP A 182 3.28 0.07 20.54
C ASP A 182 3.15 1.26 19.58
N ALA A 183 2.44 1.09 18.47
CA ALA A 183 2.21 2.17 17.52
C ALA A 183 1.40 3.33 18.14
N ILE A 184 0.37 3.01 18.92
CA ILE A 184 -0.43 4.00 19.66
C ILE A 184 0.41 4.75 20.67
N MET A 185 1.28 4.06 21.40
CA MET A 185 2.18 4.68 22.37
C MET A 185 3.12 5.68 21.69
N ASP A 186 3.78 5.27 20.61
CA ASP A 186 4.68 6.14 19.84
C ASP A 186 3.93 7.35 19.24
N LEU A 187 2.70 7.18 18.77
CA LEU A 187 1.86 8.28 18.27
C LEU A 187 1.55 9.28 19.39
N LYS A 188 1.16 8.80 20.57
CA LYS A 188 0.84 9.65 21.73
C LYS A 188 2.07 10.39 22.25
N ASP A 189 3.24 9.75 22.27
CA ASP A 189 4.51 10.39 22.64
C ASP A 189 4.88 11.54 21.68
N LYS A 190 4.37 11.51 20.45
CA LYS A 190 4.48 12.60 19.46
C LYS A 190 3.34 13.63 19.55
N GLY A 191 2.44 13.49 20.51
CA GLY A 191 1.28 14.38 20.64
C GLY A 191 0.18 14.17 19.59
N ILE A 192 0.20 13.04 18.90
CA ILE A 192 -0.79 12.67 17.88
C ILE A 192 -2.00 12.05 18.56
N ARG A 193 -3.17 12.68 18.39
CA ARG A 193 -4.44 12.17 18.91
C ARG A 193 -4.85 10.89 18.21
N VAL A 194 -5.27 9.89 18.95
CA VAL A 194 -5.70 8.58 18.39
C VAL A 194 -7.22 8.54 18.26
N VAL A 195 -7.70 8.48 17.02
CA VAL A 195 -9.11 8.42 16.67
C VAL A 195 -9.41 7.04 16.02
N THR A 196 -10.36 6.31 16.57
CA THR A 196 -10.64 4.94 16.15
C THR A 196 -12.08 4.77 15.66
N THR A 197 -12.25 4.04 14.56
CA THR A 197 -13.59 3.69 14.06
C THR A 197 -14.19 2.55 14.88
N SER A 198 -15.40 2.75 15.36
CA SER A 198 -16.17 1.72 16.10
C SER A 198 -17.65 1.91 15.90
N LEU A 199 -18.40 0.83 15.69
CA LEU A 199 -19.88 0.87 15.61
C LEU A 199 -20.52 1.31 16.93
N GLU A 200 -19.83 1.06 18.05
CA GLU A 200 -20.30 1.43 19.41
C GLU A 200 -19.98 2.90 19.76
N ALA A 201 -19.31 3.63 18.90
CA ALA A 201 -18.98 5.03 19.13
C ALA A 201 -20.26 5.88 19.33
N LYS A 202 -20.14 6.91 20.14
CA LYS A 202 -21.21 7.91 20.32
C LYS A 202 -21.11 9.05 19.32
N GLU A 203 -19.88 9.45 19.00
CA GLU A 203 -19.58 10.57 18.11
C GLU A 203 -19.66 10.18 16.64
N TYR A 204 -20.28 11.03 15.84
CA TYR A 204 -20.24 10.88 14.38
C TYR A 204 -19.00 11.53 13.79
N CYS A 205 -18.49 10.95 12.70
CA CYS A 205 -17.25 11.42 12.07
C CYS A 205 -17.31 12.89 11.62
N PHE A 206 -18.47 13.43 11.29
CA PHE A 206 -18.65 14.82 10.87
C PHE A 206 -18.74 15.82 12.02
N ASP A 207 -18.95 15.35 13.27
CA ASP A 207 -18.99 16.20 14.47
C ASP A 207 -17.60 16.40 15.10
N VAL A 208 -16.59 15.70 14.60
CA VAL A 208 -15.22 15.72 15.11
C VAL A 208 -14.36 16.74 14.36
N ASP A 209 -13.56 17.52 15.08
CA ASP A 209 -12.55 18.38 14.49
C ASP A 209 -11.31 17.58 14.07
N PHE A 210 -11.09 17.49 12.75
CA PHE A 210 -9.95 16.84 12.11
C PHE A 210 -8.85 17.82 11.64
N LYS A 211 -8.88 19.06 12.05
CA LYS A 211 -7.83 20.04 11.72
C LYS A 211 -6.58 19.88 12.59
N SER A 212 -6.73 19.33 13.79
CA SER A 212 -5.61 18.99 14.66
C SER A 212 -4.85 17.76 14.17
N ASP A 213 -3.73 17.45 14.83
CA ASP A 213 -2.90 16.27 14.57
C ASP A 213 -3.57 15.00 15.10
N PHE A 214 -3.75 14.01 14.25
CA PHE A 214 -4.36 12.75 14.65
C PHE A 214 -3.94 11.58 13.78
N ALA A 215 -4.11 10.37 14.32
CA ALA A 215 -4.06 9.11 13.62
C ALA A 215 -5.46 8.48 13.60
N LEU A 216 -5.90 8.01 12.42
CA LEU A 216 -7.15 7.29 12.23
C LEU A 216 -6.87 5.80 12.23
N ILE A 217 -7.48 5.06 13.15
CA ILE A 217 -7.37 3.60 13.22
C ILE A 217 -8.54 2.94 12.51
N ILE A 218 -8.20 2.04 11.58
CA ILE A 218 -9.13 1.19 10.84
C ILE A 218 -8.89 -0.26 11.27
N GLY A 219 -9.93 -0.92 11.74
CA GLY A 219 -9.87 -2.29 12.22
C GLY A 219 -10.14 -3.35 11.16
N ASN A 220 -10.10 -4.60 11.61
CA ASN A 220 -10.44 -5.78 10.83
C ASN A 220 -11.89 -5.75 10.34
N GLU A 221 -12.14 -6.31 9.16
CA GLU A 221 -13.43 -6.28 8.49
C GLU A 221 -14.55 -7.03 9.24
N ALA A 222 -14.19 -8.07 9.95
CA ALA A 222 -15.16 -8.91 10.67
C ALA A 222 -15.22 -8.61 12.17
N SER A 223 -14.06 -8.45 12.83
CA SER A 223 -13.98 -8.27 14.28
C SER A 223 -13.81 -6.81 14.71
N GLY A 224 -13.68 -5.87 13.78
CA GLY A 224 -13.40 -4.48 14.10
C GLY A 224 -12.00 -4.30 14.70
N VAL A 225 -11.83 -3.29 15.53
CA VAL A 225 -10.58 -3.02 16.25
C VAL A 225 -10.48 -3.89 17.51
N SER A 226 -9.25 -4.14 17.98
CA SER A 226 -9.03 -4.89 19.23
C SER A 226 -9.40 -4.06 20.47
N ASP A 227 -9.69 -4.75 21.60
CA ASP A 227 -9.95 -4.10 22.88
C ASP A 227 -8.77 -3.22 23.34
N GLU A 228 -7.55 -3.64 23.04
CA GLU A 228 -6.34 -2.87 23.31
C GLU A 228 -6.32 -1.54 22.53
N VAL A 229 -6.74 -1.56 21.27
CA VAL A 229 -6.87 -0.35 20.45
C VAL A 229 -7.96 0.55 21.01
N ILE A 230 -9.12 0.00 21.38
CA ILE A 230 -10.21 0.77 22.00
C ILE A 230 -9.74 1.45 23.28
N ALA A 231 -9.07 0.70 24.16
CA ALA A 231 -8.53 1.23 25.41
C ALA A 231 -7.45 2.31 25.22
N GLY A 232 -6.66 2.20 24.13
CA GLY A 232 -5.63 3.16 23.77
C GLY A 232 -6.13 4.38 23.01
N SER A 233 -7.39 4.40 22.57
CA SER A 233 -7.96 5.47 21.75
C SER A 233 -8.36 6.68 22.60
N ASP A 234 -8.15 7.88 22.04
CA ASP A 234 -8.60 9.13 22.66
C ASP A 234 -10.03 9.48 22.27
N LEU A 235 -10.51 8.93 21.12
CA LEU A 235 -11.84 9.14 20.61
C LEU A 235 -12.28 7.96 19.76
N LEU A 236 -13.54 7.53 19.96
CA LEU A 236 -14.22 6.59 19.07
C LEU A 236 -15.21 7.35 18.20
N ILE A 237 -15.22 7.03 16.90
CA ILE A 237 -16.09 7.67 15.91
C ILE A 237 -16.82 6.63 15.05
N LYS A 238 -17.97 7.01 14.51
CA LYS A 238 -18.71 6.20 13.54
C LYS A 238 -19.26 7.03 12.38
N ILE A 239 -19.56 6.35 11.31
CA ILE A 239 -20.34 6.88 10.19
C ILE A 239 -21.82 6.60 10.49
N PRO A 240 -22.73 7.61 10.40
CA PRO A 240 -24.15 7.34 10.56
C PRO A 240 -24.68 6.48 9.42
N MET A 241 -25.41 5.44 9.75
CA MET A 241 -26.03 4.53 8.78
C MET A 241 -27.54 4.46 9.06
N PRO A 242 -28.36 5.33 8.44
CA PRO A 242 -29.81 5.34 8.66
C PRO A 242 -30.55 4.23 7.92
N GLY A 243 -29.88 3.45 7.06
CA GLY A 243 -30.44 2.29 6.36
C GLY A 243 -30.30 1.01 7.17
N ASP A 244 -30.68 -0.13 6.56
CA ASP A 244 -30.71 -1.45 7.20
C ASP A 244 -29.33 -2.17 7.23
N ALA A 245 -28.30 -1.58 6.65
CA ALA A 245 -26.96 -2.16 6.66
C ALA A 245 -26.29 -2.00 8.04
N GLU A 246 -25.77 -3.11 8.58
CA GLU A 246 -25.12 -3.11 9.90
C GLU A 246 -23.72 -2.44 9.87
N SER A 247 -23.03 -2.51 8.74
CA SER A 247 -21.68 -1.96 8.57
C SER A 247 -21.38 -1.60 7.12
N LEU A 248 -20.33 -0.81 6.90
CA LEU A 248 -19.71 -0.55 5.59
C LEU A 248 -18.46 -1.41 5.44
N ASN A 249 -18.12 -1.72 4.20
CA ASN A 249 -16.79 -2.25 3.89
C ASN A 249 -15.69 -1.33 4.47
N ALA A 250 -14.64 -1.91 5.05
CA ALA A 250 -13.59 -1.16 5.76
C ALA A 250 -12.91 -0.10 4.88
N ALA A 251 -12.64 -0.39 3.61
CA ALA A 251 -12.05 0.58 2.68
C ALA A 251 -13.03 1.70 2.33
N ILE A 252 -14.32 1.42 2.22
CA ILE A 252 -15.35 2.44 2.00
C ILE A 252 -15.48 3.33 3.24
N ALA A 253 -15.60 2.73 4.44
CA ALA A 253 -15.69 3.48 5.69
C ALA A 253 -14.47 4.42 5.87
N SER A 254 -13.27 3.89 5.68
CA SER A 254 -12.05 4.69 5.75
C SER A 254 -12.04 5.83 4.74
N SER A 255 -12.49 5.58 3.50
CA SER A 255 -12.52 6.59 2.44
C SER A 255 -13.50 7.73 2.75
N VAL A 256 -14.66 7.44 3.32
CA VAL A 256 -15.64 8.45 3.76
C VAL A 256 -15.05 9.35 4.84
N ILE A 257 -14.38 8.77 5.84
CA ILE A 257 -13.75 9.55 6.93
C ILE A 257 -12.58 10.35 6.39
N MET A 258 -11.72 9.79 5.56
CA MET A 258 -10.60 10.49 4.94
C MET A 258 -11.07 11.67 4.07
N TYR A 259 -12.19 11.52 3.37
CA TYR A 259 -12.79 12.63 2.63
C TYR A 259 -13.29 13.75 3.56
N GLU A 260 -13.89 13.39 4.70
CA GLU A 260 -14.31 14.38 5.71
C GLU A 260 -13.09 15.14 6.27
N VAL A 261 -11.98 14.45 6.52
CA VAL A 261 -10.71 15.07 6.92
C VAL A 261 -10.26 16.09 5.87
N LEU A 262 -10.22 15.68 4.60
CA LEU A 262 -9.85 16.56 3.51
C LEU A 262 -10.78 17.77 3.43
N ARG A 263 -12.10 17.54 3.48
CA ARG A 263 -13.12 18.62 3.44
C ARG A 263 -12.91 19.66 4.54
N GLN A 264 -12.57 19.24 5.75
CA GLN A 264 -12.33 20.16 6.87
C GLN A 264 -11.01 20.93 6.74
N ARG A 265 -9.98 20.30 6.16
CA ARG A 265 -8.64 20.90 5.98
C ARG A 265 -8.53 21.77 4.73
N LEU A 266 -9.36 21.53 3.71
CA LEU A 266 -9.43 22.43 2.56
C LEU A 266 -9.97 23.79 3.02
N LYS A 267 -9.17 24.83 2.85
CA LYS A 267 -9.62 26.21 2.95
C LYS A 267 -10.45 26.54 1.70
N VAL A 268 -11.75 26.33 1.75
CA VAL A 268 -12.69 26.84 0.75
C VAL A 268 -13.17 28.22 1.18
#